data_4b66bfa2e71e129638277a524a8cd41e
#
_entry.id   4b66bfa2e71e129638277a524a8cd41e
#
_cell.length_a   1.000
_cell.length_b   1.000
_cell.length_c   1.000
_cell.angle_alpha   90.00
_cell.angle_beta   90.00
_cell.angle_gamma   90.00
#
_symmetry.space_group_name_H-M   'P 1'
#
loop_
_entity.id
_entity.type
_entity.pdbx_description
1 polymer ?
#
loop_
_entity_poly.entity_id
_entity_poly.type
_entity_poly.pdbx_seq_one_letter_code
_entity_poly.pdbx_strand_id
1 'polypeptide(L)'
;MYQIILMEYAIVTVPAAPVRRKPKHQSEMVNQLLFGEAVKILKAKNSTWIKVRSLYDDYEGWLTYHMIYPVKKSIAENPVQYVSTDLLAAITVKDIQMHISAGAGLRIDAPEALPDAERFPFFSGTVVNTATAVPSAELVLAYSKKWLNVPYMWGGRTPLGVDCSGFAQIIYKQMGIKIPRDAWQQAQGGQTIKKLKDAVTGDLAFFDDKDEIVHVGILLSPTDIIHAAGKVRIDTIDKDGIINTDTGKRTHSLRSIKRFWGNVNQ
;
A
#
# COMPACT_ATOMS: atom_id res chain seq x y z
N MET A 1 25.68 12.63 10.50
CA MET A 1 24.62 13.27 11.31
C MET A 1 24.20 14.63 10.77
N TYR A 2 25.12 15.57 10.48
CA TYR A 2 24.80 16.90 9.94
C TYR A 2 24.15 16.90 8.54
N GLN A 3 24.43 15.92 7.67
CA GLN A 3 23.89 15.87 6.31
C GLN A 3 22.38 15.58 6.24
N ILE A 4 21.79 14.84 7.18
CA ILE A 4 20.36 14.48 7.16
C ILE A 4 19.48 15.66 7.59
N ILE A 5 19.98 16.55 8.43
CA ILE A 5 19.23 17.73 8.92
C ILE A 5 19.09 18.80 7.81
N LEU A 6 19.94 18.75 6.78
CA LEU A 6 19.94 19.69 5.64
C LEU A 6 19.14 19.18 4.43
N MET A 7 18.68 17.93 4.43
CA MET A 7 17.95 17.36 3.29
C MET A 7 16.46 17.24 3.60
N GLU A 8 15.66 17.81 2.70
CA GLU A 8 14.21 17.87 2.85
C GLU A 8 13.52 16.59 2.36
N TYR A 9 14.19 15.79 1.49
CA TYR A 9 13.62 14.61 0.82
C TYR A 9 14.50 13.38 0.95
N ALA A 10 13.86 12.20 0.98
CA ALA A 10 14.58 10.94 1.04
C ALA A 10 13.77 9.79 0.38
N ILE A 11 14.44 8.67 0.15
CA ILE A 11 13.84 7.42 -0.37
C ILE A 11 14.06 6.30 0.64
N VAL A 12 13.08 5.43 0.79
CA VAL A 12 13.16 4.22 1.62
C VAL A 12 14.09 3.20 0.97
N THR A 13 15.10 2.75 1.71
CA THR A 13 16.14 1.84 1.22
C THR A 13 16.15 0.47 1.91
N VAL A 14 15.21 0.25 2.83
CA VAL A 14 14.94 -1.06 3.45
C VAL A 14 13.70 -1.69 2.83
N PRO A 15 13.50 -3.01 2.92
CA PRO A 15 12.32 -3.68 2.34
C PRO A 15 11.00 -3.08 2.78
N ALA A 16 10.87 -2.75 4.07
CA ALA A 16 9.72 -2.07 4.64
C ALA A 16 10.14 -1.24 5.87
N ALA A 17 9.84 0.04 5.87
CA ALA A 17 10.12 0.95 6.99
C ALA A 17 8.86 1.13 7.83
N PRO A 18 8.81 0.67 9.10
CA PRO A 18 7.67 0.89 9.98
C PRO A 18 7.53 2.37 10.34
N VAL A 19 6.35 2.91 10.09
CA VAL A 19 5.94 4.25 10.45
C VAL A 19 5.17 4.21 11.76
N ARG A 20 5.61 4.97 12.74
CA ARG A 20 5.07 4.98 14.09
C ARG A 20 4.24 6.24 14.37
N ARG A 21 3.22 6.11 15.22
CA ARG A 21 2.42 7.25 15.70
C ARG A 21 3.26 8.24 16.53
N LYS A 22 4.19 7.73 17.35
CA LYS A 22 5.11 8.52 18.21
C LYS A 22 6.55 8.06 17.99
N PRO A 23 7.55 8.92 18.19
CA PRO A 23 8.97 8.61 17.97
C PRO A 23 9.55 7.72 19.09
N LYS A 24 9.11 6.46 19.13
CA LYS A 24 9.61 5.40 20.01
C LYS A 24 9.25 4.03 19.44
N HIS A 25 10.10 3.01 19.68
CA HIS A 25 9.92 1.67 19.12
C HIS A 25 8.63 0.97 19.57
N GLN A 26 8.19 1.20 20.81
CA GLN A 26 6.96 0.61 21.37
C GLN A 26 5.68 1.33 20.96
N SER A 27 5.79 2.42 20.16
CA SER A 27 4.59 3.10 19.65
C SER A 27 3.89 2.25 18.60
N GLU A 28 2.58 2.42 18.53
CA GLU A 28 1.75 1.83 17.47
C GLU A 28 2.39 2.06 16.09
N MET A 29 2.50 0.99 15.31
CA MET A 29 2.80 1.06 13.90
C MET A 29 1.51 1.43 13.16
N VAL A 30 1.53 2.55 12.46
CA VAL A 30 0.35 3.08 11.75
C VAL A 30 0.43 2.91 10.25
N ASN A 31 1.64 2.64 9.72
CA ASN A 31 1.88 2.38 8.30
C ASN A 31 3.24 1.68 8.12
N GLN A 32 3.47 1.14 6.94
CA GLN A 32 4.78 0.76 6.43
C GLN A 32 5.05 1.50 5.12
N LEU A 33 6.25 2.06 4.97
CA LEU A 33 6.73 2.55 3.68
C LEU A 33 7.59 1.46 3.04
N LEU A 34 7.35 1.20 1.77
CA LEU A 34 8.02 0.14 1.03
C LEU A 34 9.30 0.67 0.36
N PHE A 35 10.21 -0.23 0.01
CA PHE A 35 11.41 0.09 -0.74
C PHE A 35 11.09 0.98 -1.96
N GLY A 36 11.92 2.02 -2.17
CA GLY A 36 11.79 2.97 -3.28
C GLY A 36 10.71 4.05 -3.10
N GLU A 37 9.86 3.97 -2.06
CA GLU A 37 8.90 5.04 -1.78
C GLU A 37 9.62 6.30 -1.26
N ALA A 38 9.19 7.46 -1.76
CA ALA A 38 9.79 8.75 -1.41
C ALA A 38 9.02 9.43 -0.27
N VAL A 39 9.76 10.18 0.53
CA VAL A 39 9.23 10.93 1.65
C VAL A 39 9.78 12.37 1.69
N LYS A 40 8.96 13.29 2.20
CA LYS A 40 9.40 14.59 2.66
C LYS A 40 9.71 14.52 4.16
N ILE A 41 10.88 15.00 4.56
CA ILE A 41 11.28 15.09 5.96
C ILE A 41 10.66 16.36 6.54
N LEU A 42 9.82 16.21 7.57
CA LEU A 42 9.10 17.34 8.19
C LEU A 42 9.88 17.90 9.38
N LYS A 43 10.44 17.03 10.21
CA LYS A 43 11.27 17.42 11.34
C LYS A 43 12.05 16.23 11.93
N ALA A 44 13.17 16.51 12.56
CA ALA A 44 13.89 15.57 13.42
C ALA A 44 13.52 15.83 14.89
N LYS A 45 13.33 14.76 15.67
CA LYS A 45 13.20 14.86 17.13
C LYS A 45 14.56 14.77 17.83
N ASN A 46 15.41 13.88 17.33
CA ASN A 46 16.76 13.61 17.85
C ASN A 46 17.59 12.95 16.72
N SER A 47 18.75 12.40 17.08
CA SER A 47 19.63 11.71 16.13
C SER A 47 19.07 10.41 15.54
N THR A 48 17.92 9.93 15.98
CA THR A 48 17.34 8.64 15.55
C THR A 48 16.00 8.81 14.85
N TRP A 49 15.12 9.67 15.36
CA TRP A 49 13.74 9.77 14.95
C TRP A 49 13.45 11.00 14.10
N ILE A 50 12.86 10.77 12.96
CA ILE A 50 12.35 11.81 12.05
C ILE A 50 10.87 11.63 11.77
N LYS A 51 10.15 12.74 11.66
CA LYS A 51 8.79 12.77 11.16
C LYS A 51 8.82 12.98 9.65
N VAL A 52 8.14 12.14 8.93
CA VAL A 52 8.07 12.19 7.46
C VAL A 52 6.64 12.28 6.98
N ARG A 53 6.48 12.75 5.73
CA ARG A 53 5.26 12.63 4.94
C ARG A 53 5.58 11.80 3.70
N SER A 54 4.83 10.73 3.48
CA SER A 54 4.88 9.96 2.24
C SER A 54 4.48 10.83 1.05
N LEU A 55 5.24 10.79 -0.04
CA LEU A 55 4.86 11.49 -1.28
C LEU A 55 3.85 10.70 -2.11
N TYR A 56 3.61 9.43 -1.73
CA TYR A 56 2.61 8.61 -2.39
C TYR A 56 1.18 8.95 -1.95
N ASP A 57 0.92 9.09 -0.65
CA ASP A 57 -0.42 9.18 -0.07
C ASP A 57 -0.56 10.26 1.02
N ASP A 58 0.45 11.12 1.17
CA ASP A 58 0.54 12.20 2.17
C ASP A 58 0.48 11.71 3.63
N TYR A 59 0.62 10.40 3.87
CA TYR A 59 0.59 9.83 5.21
C TYR A 59 1.78 10.30 6.05
N GLU A 60 1.50 10.76 7.28
CA GLU A 60 2.52 11.27 8.18
C GLU A 60 2.78 10.34 9.36
N GLY A 61 4.04 10.24 9.75
CA GLY A 61 4.41 9.53 10.96
C GLY A 61 5.91 9.55 11.21
N TRP A 62 6.35 8.77 12.19
CA TRP A 62 7.71 8.73 12.67
C TRP A 62 8.41 7.45 12.25
N LEU A 63 9.61 7.57 11.70
CA LEU A 63 10.52 6.46 11.44
C LEU A 63 11.95 6.80 11.86
N THR A 64 12.84 5.81 11.85
CA THR A 64 14.24 6.05 12.12
C THR A 64 14.98 6.38 10.83
N TYR A 65 15.90 7.33 10.90
CA TYR A 65 16.59 7.84 9.70
C TYR A 65 17.46 6.79 8.99
N HIS A 66 17.84 5.71 9.68
CA HIS A 66 18.61 4.61 9.09
C HIS A 66 17.88 3.83 7.98
N MET A 67 16.57 4.04 7.83
CA MET A 67 15.74 3.32 6.86
C MET A 67 15.59 4.08 5.54
N ILE A 68 16.16 5.27 5.46
CA ILE A 68 16.02 6.14 4.29
C ILE A 68 17.36 6.68 3.82
N TYR A 69 17.42 7.03 2.53
CA TYR A 69 18.57 7.67 1.91
C TYR A 69 18.18 9.06 1.38
N PRO A 70 18.89 10.12 1.77
CA PRO A 70 18.62 11.48 1.32
C PRO A 70 18.81 11.64 -0.18
N VAL A 71 17.87 12.31 -0.85
CA VAL A 71 17.92 12.59 -2.29
C VAL A 71 17.49 14.03 -2.60
N LYS A 72 17.81 14.49 -3.80
CA LYS A 72 17.33 15.79 -4.30
C LYS A 72 15.80 15.76 -4.45
N LYS A 73 15.16 16.92 -4.31
CA LYS A 73 13.72 17.11 -4.50
C LYS A 73 13.25 16.55 -5.87
N SER A 74 13.98 16.85 -6.94
CA SER A 74 13.65 16.39 -8.30
C SER A 74 13.58 14.86 -8.42
N ILE A 75 14.41 14.13 -7.67
CA ILE A 75 14.40 12.67 -7.62
C ILE A 75 13.21 12.16 -6.80
N ALA A 76 12.97 12.76 -5.63
CA ALA A 76 11.88 12.35 -4.75
C ALA A 76 10.50 12.57 -5.36
N GLU A 77 10.29 13.73 -5.99
CA GLU A 77 9.02 14.12 -6.61
C GLU A 77 8.80 13.47 -7.99
N ASN A 78 9.83 12.88 -8.60
CA ASN A 78 9.63 12.06 -9.79
C ASN A 78 8.82 10.81 -9.42
N PRO A 79 7.62 10.59 -10.00
CA PRO A 79 6.78 9.45 -9.66
C PRO A 79 7.49 8.12 -9.90
N VAL A 80 7.32 7.17 -9.00
CA VAL A 80 7.78 5.80 -9.22
C VAL A 80 6.88 5.15 -10.25
N GLN A 81 7.40 4.91 -11.45
CA GLN A 81 6.65 4.32 -12.54
C GLN A 81 6.61 2.79 -12.48
N TYR A 82 7.66 2.16 -11.94
CA TYR A 82 7.76 0.69 -11.90
C TYR A 82 7.58 0.18 -10.48
N VAL A 83 6.66 -0.76 -10.29
CA VAL A 83 6.44 -1.42 -9.01
C VAL A 83 6.48 -2.94 -9.15
N SER A 84 6.99 -3.62 -8.10
CA SER A 84 7.01 -5.08 -8.05
C SER A 84 5.58 -5.64 -7.98
N THR A 85 5.34 -6.74 -8.73
CA THR A 85 4.05 -7.46 -8.71
C THR A 85 4.14 -8.82 -8.01
N ASP A 86 5.33 -9.30 -7.70
CA ASP A 86 5.51 -10.52 -6.91
C ASP A 86 5.37 -10.23 -5.42
N LEU A 87 4.81 -11.18 -4.67
CA LEU A 87 4.68 -11.02 -3.21
C LEU A 87 6.03 -10.70 -2.56
N LEU A 88 7.07 -11.43 -2.97
CA LEU A 88 8.46 -11.18 -2.62
C LEU A 88 9.32 -11.33 -3.87
N ALA A 89 10.14 -10.34 -4.14
CA ALA A 89 11.12 -10.33 -5.22
C ALA A 89 12.50 -10.01 -4.65
N ALA A 90 13.55 -10.55 -5.23
CA ALA A 90 14.91 -10.23 -4.81
C ALA A 90 15.41 -8.97 -5.51
N ILE A 91 16.07 -8.10 -4.75
CA ILE A 91 16.82 -6.96 -5.25
C ILE A 91 18.22 -6.96 -4.64
N THR A 92 19.23 -6.70 -5.45
CA THR A 92 20.62 -6.56 -4.98
C THR A 92 21.06 -5.11 -5.14
N VAL A 93 21.43 -4.49 -4.03
CA VAL A 93 21.98 -3.13 -3.99
C VAL A 93 23.35 -3.20 -3.31
N LYS A 94 24.40 -2.75 -3.97
CA LYS A 94 25.77 -2.81 -3.43
C LYS A 94 26.19 -4.22 -2.95
N ASP A 95 25.98 -5.24 -3.75
CA ASP A 95 26.28 -6.63 -3.41
C ASP A 95 25.47 -7.21 -2.21
N ILE A 96 24.55 -6.42 -1.65
CA ILE A 96 23.64 -6.87 -0.61
C ILE A 96 22.30 -7.24 -1.23
N GLN A 97 21.95 -8.52 -1.14
CA GLN A 97 20.65 -9.01 -1.56
C GLN A 97 19.61 -8.79 -0.44
N MET A 98 18.45 -8.27 -0.82
CA MET A 98 17.28 -8.16 0.05
C MET A 98 16.01 -8.58 -0.69
N HIS A 99 14.95 -8.91 0.05
CA HIS A 99 13.65 -9.22 -0.52
C HIS A 99 12.69 -8.05 -0.31
N ILE A 100 12.12 -7.55 -1.42
CA ILE A 100 11.13 -6.47 -1.42
C ILE A 100 9.76 -7.02 -1.75
N SER A 101 8.71 -6.38 -1.24
CA SER A 101 7.34 -6.83 -1.39
C SER A 101 6.66 -6.29 -2.66
N ALA A 102 5.54 -6.89 -3.01
CA ALA A 102 4.59 -6.33 -3.96
C ALA A 102 4.31 -4.85 -3.64
N GLY A 103 4.24 -4.00 -4.67
CA GLY A 103 4.06 -2.56 -4.53
C GLY A 103 5.33 -1.78 -4.18
N ALA A 104 6.48 -2.44 -3.93
CA ALA A 104 7.78 -1.77 -3.78
C ALA A 104 8.16 -1.03 -5.07
N GLY A 105 8.69 0.18 -4.93
CA GLY A 105 9.03 1.03 -6.04
C GLY A 105 10.43 0.75 -6.59
N LEU A 106 10.52 0.59 -7.90
CA LEU A 106 11.79 0.44 -8.60
C LEU A 106 12.06 1.70 -9.41
N ARG A 107 13.07 2.47 -9.00
CA ARG A 107 13.51 3.69 -9.68
C ARG A 107 14.55 3.35 -10.73
N ILE A 108 14.15 2.58 -11.74
CA ILE A 108 15.02 2.13 -12.83
C ILE A 108 15.44 3.31 -13.70
N ASP A 109 14.60 4.33 -13.77
CA ASP A 109 14.77 5.58 -14.49
C ASP A 109 15.59 6.65 -13.74
N ALA A 110 15.89 6.40 -12.46
CA ALA A 110 16.65 7.31 -11.60
C ALA A 110 17.62 6.52 -10.69
N PRO A 111 18.66 5.89 -11.26
CA PRO A 111 19.60 5.06 -10.50
C PRO A 111 20.32 5.84 -9.39
N GLU A 112 20.53 7.15 -9.57
CA GLU A 112 21.10 8.05 -8.55
C GLU A 112 20.24 8.19 -7.29
N ALA A 113 19.02 7.68 -7.31
CA ALA A 113 18.16 7.61 -6.11
C ALA A 113 18.64 6.60 -5.06
N LEU A 114 19.55 5.72 -5.43
CA LEU A 114 20.10 4.70 -4.54
C LEU A 114 21.53 5.04 -4.13
N PRO A 115 21.95 4.67 -2.91
CA PRO A 115 23.34 4.82 -2.50
C PRO A 115 24.28 4.12 -3.48
N ASP A 116 25.31 4.85 -3.95
CA ASP A 116 26.32 4.36 -4.90
C ASP A 116 25.72 3.80 -6.21
N ALA A 117 25.07 4.68 -6.95
CA ALA A 117 24.36 4.43 -8.20
C ALA A 117 25.23 3.90 -9.38
N GLU A 118 26.52 3.63 -9.17
CA GLU A 118 27.43 3.09 -10.20
C GLU A 118 27.06 1.66 -10.65
N ARG A 119 26.20 0.97 -9.91
CA ARG A 119 25.67 -0.35 -10.27
C ARG A 119 24.15 -0.36 -10.18
N PHE A 120 23.49 -0.57 -11.31
CA PHE A 120 22.07 -0.86 -11.36
C PHE A 120 21.73 -1.98 -10.38
N PRO A 121 20.71 -1.79 -9.50
CA PRO A 121 20.27 -2.89 -8.67
C PRO A 121 19.80 -4.04 -9.56
N PHE A 122 20.38 -5.23 -9.36
CA PHE A 122 19.87 -6.41 -10.01
C PHE A 122 18.52 -6.76 -9.36
N PHE A 123 17.46 -6.74 -10.15
CA PHE A 123 16.11 -7.11 -9.72
C PHE A 123 15.71 -8.45 -10.36
N SER A 124 15.30 -9.40 -9.53
CA SER A 124 14.76 -10.68 -9.96
C SER A 124 13.29 -10.78 -9.59
N GLY A 125 12.42 -10.56 -10.56
CA GLY A 125 10.96 -10.56 -10.35
C GLY A 125 10.22 -9.90 -11.51
N THR A 126 8.91 -9.73 -11.33
CA THR A 126 8.03 -9.09 -12.29
C THR A 126 7.66 -7.68 -11.85
N VAL A 127 7.57 -6.78 -12.81
CA VAL A 127 7.20 -5.38 -12.60
C VAL A 127 6.03 -4.98 -13.47
N VAL A 128 5.31 -3.97 -13.03
CA VAL A 128 4.34 -3.25 -13.84
C VAL A 128 4.74 -1.79 -13.95
N ASN A 129 4.58 -1.20 -15.13
CA ASN A 129 4.67 0.25 -15.30
C ASN A 129 3.31 0.87 -14.94
N THR A 130 3.23 1.53 -13.80
CA THR A 130 1.99 2.11 -13.27
C THR A 130 1.45 3.28 -14.09
N ALA A 131 2.31 3.95 -14.90
CA ALA A 131 1.90 5.04 -15.77
C ALA A 131 1.14 4.56 -17.02
N THR A 132 1.35 3.29 -17.41
CA THR A 132 0.73 2.69 -18.61
C THR A 132 -0.17 1.50 -18.27
N ALA A 133 -0.27 1.13 -17.01
CA ALA A 133 -1.13 0.05 -16.56
C ALA A 133 -2.60 0.34 -16.89
N VAL A 134 -3.29 -0.65 -17.43
CA VAL A 134 -4.73 -0.58 -17.69
C VAL A 134 -5.42 -1.46 -16.65
N PRO A 135 -6.17 -0.89 -15.70
CA PRO A 135 -6.90 -1.68 -14.70
C PRO A 135 -7.90 -2.63 -15.34
N SER A 136 -7.94 -3.86 -14.84
CA SER A 136 -8.92 -4.86 -15.29
C SER A 136 -9.30 -5.81 -14.16
N ALA A 137 -10.44 -6.50 -14.33
CA ALA A 137 -10.91 -7.54 -13.40
C ALA A 137 -9.90 -8.68 -13.26
N GLU A 138 -9.25 -9.06 -14.37
CA GLU A 138 -8.23 -10.11 -14.40
C GLU A 138 -7.02 -9.73 -13.55
N LEU A 139 -6.56 -8.48 -13.62
CA LEU A 139 -5.45 -7.99 -12.79
C LEU A 139 -5.83 -7.94 -11.31
N VAL A 140 -7.06 -7.51 -10.98
CA VAL A 140 -7.55 -7.57 -9.60
C VAL A 140 -7.46 -8.99 -9.05
N LEU A 141 -7.98 -9.96 -9.80
CA LEU A 141 -7.97 -11.37 -9.40
C LEU A 141 -6.54 -11.92 -9.32
N ALA A 142 -5.70 -11.63 -10.32
CA ALA A 142 -4.32 -12.11 -10.39
C ALA A 142 -3.46 -11.58 -9.24
N TYR A 143 -3.58 -10.29 -8.91
CA TYR A 143 -2.79 -9.69 -7.84
C TYR A 143 -3.35 -10.01 -6.46
N SER A 144 -4.67 -9.88 -6.25
CA SER A 144 -5.26 -10.05 -4.92
C SER A 144 -5.18 -11.49 -4.41
N LYS A 145 -5.40 -12.50 -5.28
CA LYS A 145 -5.36 -13.91 -4.88
C LYS A 145 -3.98 -14.39 -4.46
N LYS A 146 -2.89 -13.75 -4.91
CA LYS A 146 -1.53 -14.05 -4.42
C LYS A 146 -1.41 -13.84 -2.90
N TRP A 147 -2.21 -12.94 -2.32
CA TRP A 147 -2.16 -12.58 -0.91
C TRP A 147 -2.95 -13.51 0.02
N LEU A 148 -3.68 -14.48 -0.51
CA LEU A 148 -4.46 -15.42 0.32
C LEU A 148 -3.60 -16.03 1.43
N ASN A 149 -4.13 -16.04 2.65
CA ASN A 149 -3.50 -16.48 3.88
C ASN A 149 -2.36 -15.58 4.43
N VAL A 150 -2.06 -14.44 3.81
CA VAL A 150 -1.19 -13.43 4.45
C VAL A 150 -1.84 -12.99 5.77
N PRO A 151 -1.10 -13.00 6.90
CA PRO A 151 -1.67 -12.66 8.20
C PRO A 151 -2.07 -11.18 8.26
N TYR A 152 -3.11 -10.89 9.04
CA TYR A 152 -3.47 -9.50 9.36
C TYR A 152 -2.44 -8.88 10.28
N MET A 153 -1.99 -7.68 9.95
CA MET A 153 -1.13 -6.87 10.80
C MET A 153 -1.51 -5.40 10.67
N TRP A 154 -1.93 -4.80 11.78
CA TRP A 154 -2.27 -3.37 11.83
C TRP A 154 -1.11 -2.50 11.33
N GLY A 155 -1.40 -1.58 10.41
CA GLY A 155 -0.39 -0.74 9.74
C GLY A 155 0.44 -1.46 8.68
N GLY A 156 0.22 -2.76 8.44
CA GLY A 156 1.01 -3.58 7.52
C GLY A 156 0.72 -3.32 6.04
N ARG A 157 1.77 -3.48 5.21
CA ARG A 157 1.69 -3.38 3.73
C ARG A 157 2.60 -4.41 3.04
N THR A 158 2.90 -5.53 3.71
CA THR A 158 3.79 -6.57 3.17
C THR A 158 3.17 -7.96 3.26
N PRO A 159 3.65 -8.96 2.52
CA PRO A 159 3.16 -10.34 2.63
C PRO A 159 3.52 -11.02 3.96
N LEU A 160 4.32 -10.38 4.83
CA LEU A 160 4.57 -10.82 6.21
C LEU A 160 3.51 -10.31 7.19
N GLY A 161 2.64 -9.43 6.75
CA GLY A 161 1.51 -8.88 7.47
C GLY A 161 0.94 -7.64 6.78
N VAL A 162 -0.39 -7.63 6.62
CA VAL A 162 -1.11 -6.57 5.90
C VAL A 162 -2.42 -6.24 6.63
N ASP A 163 -2.81 -4.95 6.68
CA ASP A 163 -4.16 -4.58 7.09
C ASP A 163 -5.10 -4.42 5.89
N CYS A 164 -6.38 -4.20 6.16
CA CYS A 164 -7.42 -4.15 5.13
C CYS A 164 -7.19 -3.05 4.08
N SER A 165 -6.89 -1.83 4.52
CA SER A 165 -6.68 -0.68 3.63
C SER A 165 -5.31 -0.72 2.95
N GLY A 166 -4.28 -1.23 3.61
CA GLY A 166 -2.96 -1.49 3.03
C GLY A 166 -3.02 -2.55 1.93
N PHE A 167 -3.79 -3.62 2.13
CA PHE A 167 -4.03 -4.62 1.10
C PHE A 167 -4.71 -4.00 -0.13
N ALA A 168 -5.82 -3.30 0.05
CA ALA A 168 -6.49 -2.61 -1.05
C ALA A 168 -5.56 -1.63 -1.75
N GLN A 169 -4.79 -0.83 -0.99
CA GLN A 169 -3.86 0.16 -1.54
C GLN A 169 -2.77 -0.48 -2.43
N ILE A 170 -2.19 -1.62 -2.01
CA ILE A 170 -1.16 -2.30 -2.81
C ILE A 170 -1.74 -2.84 -4.12
N ILE A 171 -2.90 -3.49 -4.10
CA ILE A 171 -3.54 -4.00 -5.31
C ILE A 171 -3.83 -2.86 -6.29
N TYR A 172 -4.37 -1.75 -5.80
CA TYR A 172 -4.65 -0.58 -6.62
C TYR A 172 -3.38 0.09 -7.15
N LYS A 173 -2.32 0.17 -6.34
CA LYS A 173 -1.01 0.69 -6.77
C LYS A 173 -0.43 -0.09 -7.93
N GLN A 174 -0.54 -1.43 -7.92
CA GLN A 174 -0.10 -2.29 -9.01
C GLN A 174 -0.91 -2.10 -10.30
N MET A 175 -2.12 -1.57 -10.20
CA MET A 175 -2.96 -1.19 -11.35
C MET A 175 -2.78 0.27 -11.79
N GLY A 176 -1.81 1.01 -11.21
CA GLY A 176 -1.59 2.42 -11.51
C GLY A 176 -2.62 3.37 -10.87
N ILE A 177 -3.46 2.89 -9.97
CA ILE A 177 -4.47 3.69 -9.29
C ILE A 177 -3.98 4.10 -7.90
N LYS A 178 -3.92 5.40 -7.66
CA LYS A 178 -3.55 5.94 -6.36
C LYS A 178 -4.78 6.08 -5.47
N ILE A 179 -4.77 5.41 -4.30
CA ILE A 179 -5.78 5.58 -3.25
C ILE A 179 -5.09 5.90 -1.91
N PRO A 180 -5.78 6.59 -0.98
CA PRO A 180 -5.24 6.91 0.34
C PRO A 180 -4.91 5.67 1.17
N ARG A 181 -4.17 5.87 2.28
CA ARG A 181 -3.74 4.78 3.15
C ARG A 181 -4.86 4.21 4.02
N ASP A 182 -5.68 5.06 4.62
CA ASP A 182 -6.70 4.64 5.59
C ASP A 182 -8.04 4.37 4.92
N ALA A 183 -8.78 3.36 5.41
CA ALA A 183 -10.07 2.94 4.85
C ALA A 183 -11.10 4.09 4.81
N TRP A 184 -11.16 4.92 5.86
CA TRP A 184 -12.07 6.05 5.91
C TRP A 184 -11.77 7.11 4.84
N GLN A 185 -10.50 7.32 4.49
CA GLN A 185 -10.10 8.22 3.40
C GLN A 185 -10.43 7.61 2.03
N GLN A 186 -10.18 6.29 1.87
CA GLN A 186 -10.54 5.56 0.66
C GLN A 186 -12.05 5.64 0.38
N ALA A 187 -12.88 5.55 1.43
CA ALA A 187 -14.34 5.64 1.31
C ALA A 187 -14.84 7.01 0.81
N GLN A 188 -14.02 8.06 0.89
CA GLN A 188 -14.36 9.40 0.38
C GLN A 188 -14.13 9.55 -1.13
N GLY A 189 -13.31 8.67 -1.72
CA GLY A 189 -12.98 8.70 -3.15
C GLY A 189 -13.89 7.83 -4.02
N GLY A 190 -13.63 7.87 -5.32
CA GLY A 190 -14.30 7.02 -6.30
C GLY A 190 -15.77 7.34 -6.53
N GLN A 191 -16.37 6.63 -7.50
CA GLN A 191 -17.80 6.72 -7.81
C GLN A 191 -18.59 5.81 -6.87
N THR A 192 -19.67 6.31 -6.29
CA THR A 192 -20.54 5.50 -5.43
C THR A 192 -21.38 4.52 -6.25
N ILE A 193 -21.32 3.24 -5.91
CA ILE A 193 -22.19 2.20 -6.44
C ILE A 193 -23.34 1.99 -5.46
N LYS A 194 -24.57 2.29 -5.90
CA LYS A 194 -25.74 2.35 -5.00
C LYS A 194 -26.25 0.98 -4.54
N LYS A 195 -26.06 -0.07 -5.33
CA LYS A 195 -26.58 -1.41 -5.04
C LYS A 195 -25.47 -2.44 -5.25
N LEU A 196 -25.34 -3.37 -4.31
CA LEU A 196 -24.34 -4.44 -4.40
C LEU A 196 -24.44 -5.27 -5.69
N LYS A 197 -25.66 -5.50 -6.21
CA LYS A 197 -25.87 -6.23 -7.47
C LYS A 197 -25.26 -5.53 -8.71
N ASP A 198 -24.99 -4.22 -8.62
CA ASP A 198 -24.40 -3.41 -9.70
C ASP A 198 -22.87 -3.30 -9.53
N ALA A 199 -22.32 -3.91 -8.47
CA ALA A 199 -20.90 -3.96 -8.24
C ALA A 199 -20.21 -4.93 -9.19
N VAL A 200 -18.95 -4.62 -9.50
CA VAL A 200 -18.08 -5.45 -10.36
C VAL A 200 -16.79 -5.79 -9.65
N THR A 201 -16.06 -6.76 -10.20
CA THR A 201 -14.73 -7.11 -9.71
C THR A 201 -13.85 -5.88 -9.62
N GLY A 202 -13.25 -5.64 -8.44
CA GLY A 202 -12.37 -4.52 -8.17
C GLY A 202 -13.05 -3.33 -7.49
N ASP A 203 -14.38 -3.29 -7.37
CA ASP A 203 -15.02 -2.28 -6.51
C ASP A 203 -14.59 -2.48 -5.06
N LEU A 204 -14.43 -1.40 -4.31
CA LEU A 204 -14.14 -1.42 -2.88
C LEU A 204 -15.43 -1.33 -2.07
N ALA A 205 -15.64 -2.30 -1.20
CA ALA A 205 -16.71 -2.28 -0.20
C ALA A 205 -16.15 -1.81 1.14
N PHE A 206 -16.85 -0.84 1.76
CA PHE A 206 -16.47 -0.22 3.03
C PHE A 206 -17.50 -0.58 4.10
N PHE A 207 -16.98 -0.84 5.29
CA PHE A 207 -17.78 -1.32 6.42
C PHE A 207 -17.58 -0.40 7.63
N ASP A 208 -18.65 -0.22 8.38
CA ASP A 208 -18.62 0.66 9.54
C ASP A 208 -18.88 -0.06 10.88
N ASP A 209 -18.42 0.59 11.94
CA ASP A 209 -18.85 0.36 13.31
C ASP A 209 -19.19 1.75 13.89
N LYS A 210 -20.44 1.90 14.37
CA LYS A 210 -20.93 3.16 14.95
C LYS A 210 -20.69 4.39 14.08
N ASP A 211 -21.02 4.28 12.78
CA ASP A 211 -20.86 5.32 11.76
C ASP A 211 -19.40 5.66 11.35
N GLU A 212 -18.40 5.02 11.92
CA GLU A 212 -17.00 5.16 11.51
C GLU A 212 -16.59 4.03 10.56
N ILE A 213 -15.95 4.37 9.43
CA ILE A 213 -15.42 3.35 8.52
C ILE A 213 -14.20 2.71 9.18
N VAL A 214 -14.34 1.41 9.47
CA VAL A 214 -13.31 0.62 10.16
C VAL A 214 -12.69 -0.47 9.29
N HIS A 215 -13.31 -0.81 8.15
CA HIS A 215 -12.84 -1.91 7.31
C HIS A 215 -13.12 -1.67 5.83
N VAL A 216 -12.30 -2.31 4.97
CA VAL A 216 -12.44 -2.32 3.53
C VAL A 216 -12.07 -3.68 2.95
N GLY A 217 -12.74 -4.07 1.87
CA GLY A 217 -12.39 -5.24 1.07
C GLY A 217 -12.62 -4.96 -0.42
N ILE A 218 -12.06 -5.81 -1.26
CA ILE A 218 -12.16 -5.75 -2.72
C ILE A 218 -13.22 -6.75 -3.16
N LEU A 219 -14.24 -6.30 -3.86
CA LEU A 219 -15.27 -7.18 -4.43
C LEU A 219 -14.68 -8.00 -5.58
N LEU A 220 -14.87 -9.30 -5.53
CA LEU A 220 -14.55 -10.23 -6.63
C LEU A 220 -15.78 -10.47 -7.52
N SER A 221 -16.95 -10.30 -6.94
CA SER A 221 -18.27 -10.37 -7.56
C SER A 221 -19.29 -9.66 -6.65
N PRO A 222 -20.57 -9.56 -7.05
CA PRO A 222 -21.62 -9.09 -6.13
C PRO A 222 -21.88 -9.99 -4.91
N THR A 223 -21.27 -11.18 -4.86
CA THR A 223 -21.45 -12.17 -3.78
C THR A 223 -20.18 -12.54 -3.04
N ASP A 224 -19.01 -12.13 -3.55
CA ASP A 224 -17.72 -12.53 -3.00
C ASP A 224 -16.81 -11.34 -2.79
N ILE A 225 -16.12 -11.33 -1.66
CA ILE A 225 -15.19 -10.28 -1.26
C ILE A 225 -13.86 -10.89 -0.78
N ILE A 226 -12.74 -10.30 -1.22
CA ILE A 226 -11.42 -10.60 -0.67
C ILE A 226 -10.98 -9.45 0.24
N HIS A 227 -10.60 -9.77 1.47
CA HIS A 227 -10.24 -8.77 2.47
C HIS A 227 -9.24 -9.32 3.51
N ALA A 228 -8.59 -8.44 4.26
CA ALA A 228 -7.71 -8.82 5.36
C ALA A 228 -8.46 -8.72 6.70
N ALA A 229 -8.85 -9.88 7.24
CA ALA A 229 -9.51 -10.02 8.53
C ALA A 229 -9.00 -11.30 9.23
N GLY A 230 -8.11 -11.13 10.22
CA GLY A 230 -7.28 -12.20 10.77
C GLY A 230 -6.18 -12.66 9.82
N LYS A 231 -6.53 -12.86 8.57
CA LYS A 231 -5.67 -13.11 7.40
C LYS A 231 -6.36 -12.59 6.14
N VAL A 232 -5.66 -12.51 5.03
CA VAL A 232 -6.30 -12.29 3.73
C VAL A 232 -7.10 -13.52 3.35
N ARG A 233 -8.41 -13.34 3.11
CA ARG A 233 -9.36 -14.41 2.87
C ARG A 233 -10.47 -13.98 1.93
N ILE A 234 -11.19 -14.94 1.36
CA ILE A 234 -12.41 -14.70 0.60
C ILE A 234 -13.59 -15.12 1.47
N ASP A 235 -14.53 -14.21 1.62
CA ASP A 235 -15.80 -14.44 2.30
C ASP A 235 -16.97 -14.07 1.37
N THR A 236 -18.19 -14.49 1.74
CA THR A 236 -19.38 -14.06 1.02
C THR A 236 -19.85 -12.70 1.52
N ILE A 237 -20.54 -11.97 0.67
CA ILE A 237 -21.14 -10.68 0.99
C ILE A 237 -22.57 -10.59 0.48
N ASP A 238 -23.44 -9.97 1.26
CA ASP A 238 -24.78 -9.58 0.87
C ASP A 238 -25.03 -8.08 1.12
N LYS A 239 -26.26 -7.62 0.92
CA LYS A 239 -26.64 -6.22 1.11
C LYS A 239 -26.41 -5.69 2.52
N ASP A 240 -26.30 -6.54 3.51
CA ASP A 240 -26.13 -6.19 4.91
C ASP A 240 -24.68 -6.30 5.38
N GLY A 241 -23.79 -6.96 4.58
CA GLY A 241 -22.35 -7.01 4.87
C GLY A 241 -21.71 -8.39 4.70
N ILE A 242 -20.51 -8.56 5.26
CA ILE A 242 -19.68 -9.77 5.12
C ILE A 242 -20.21 -10.90 6.01
N ILE A 243 -20.34 -12.07 5.42
CA ILE A 243 -20.62 -13.34 6.12
C ILE A 243 -19.34 -14.19 6.05
N ASN A 244 -18.75 -14.45 7.21
CA ASN A 244 -17.56 -15.29 7.31
C ASN A 244 -17.89 -16.72 6.88
N THR A 245 -17.20 -17.21 5.84
CA THR A 245 -17.47 -18.53 5.22
C THR A 245 -17.20 -19.71 6.13
N ASP A 246 -16.28 -19.57 7.13
CA ASP A 246 -15.96 -20.66 8.06
C ASP A 246 -17.01 -20.81 9.16
N THR A 247 -17.65 -19.71 9.56
CA THR A 247 -18.56 -19.68 10.71
C THR A 247 -20.02 -19.42 10.37
N GLY A 248 -20.31 -18.96 9.15
CA GLY A 248 -21.64 -18.52 8.73
C GLY A 248 -22.13 -17.24 9.43
N LYS A 249 -21.27 -16.56 10.20
CA LYS A 249 -21.66 -15.37 10.98
C LYS A 249 -21.36 -14.08 10.21
N ARG A 250 -22.26 -13.10 10.32
CA ARG A 250 -21.99 -11.74 9.84
C ARG A 250 -20.92 -11.08 10.70
N THR A 251 -19.91 -10.50 10.06
CA THR A 251 -18.76 -9.91 10.76
C THR A 251 -18.62 -8.41 10.57
N HIS A 252 -19.08 -7.87 9.44
CA HIS A 252 -18.91 -6.46 9.09
C HIS A 252 -20.19 -5.96 8.41
N SER A 253 -20.70 -4.78 8.80
CA SER A 253 -21.89 -4.14 8.22
C SER A 253 -21.51 -3.29 7.01
N LEU A 254 -22.18 -3.52 5.86
CA LEU A 254 -21.88 -2.79 4.63
C LEU A 254 -22.38 -1.34 4.72
N ARG A 255 -21.47 -0.39 4.52
CA ARG A 255 -21.77 1.06 4.53
C ARG A 255 -21.85 1.66 3.14
N SER A 256 -20.86 1.37 2.29
CA SER A 256 -20.80 1.92 0.93
C SER A 256 -19.93 1.08 0.01
N ILE A 257 -20.13 1.27 -1.30
CA ILE A 257 -19.32 0.65 -2.34
C ILE A 257 -18.80 1.76 -3.25
N LYS A 258 -17.51 1.69 -3.61
CA LYS A 258 -16.84 2.70 -4.44
C LYS A 258 -16.08 2.05 -5.59
N ARG A 259 -16.18 2.66 -6.78
CA ARG A 259 -15.45 2.30 -8.00
C ARG A 259 -14.43 3.37 -8.32
N PHE A 260 -13.17 2.96 -8.54
CA PHE A 260 -12.06 3.88 -8.83
C PHE A 260 -11.53 3.80 -10.26
N TRP A 261 -12.06 2.88 -11.07
CA TRP A 261 -11.61 2.66 -12.45
C TRP A 261 -12.77 2.16 -13.33
N GLY A 262 -12.57 2.14 -14.65
CA GLY A 262 -13.65 1.89 -15.60
C GLY A 262 -14.32 3.18 -16.03
N ASN A 263 -15.42 3.12 -16.79
CA ASN A 263 -16.13 4.31 -17.24
C ASN A 263 -16.71 5.10 -16.05
N VAL A 264 -15.88 6.00 -15.50
CA VAL A 264 -16.29 6.97 -14.46
C VAL A 264 -17.08 8.13 -15.09
N ASN A 265 -17.17 8.16 -16.44
CA ASN A 265 -17.91 9.16 -17.21
C ASN A 265 -18.80 8.46 -18.22
N GLN A 266 -20.00 8.17 -17.85
CA GLN A 266 -21.20 8.21 -18.68
C GLN A 266 -22.36 8.72 -17.84
#